data_ae6c2d6a9e6ecdd65f6e592541f5c55d
#
_entry.id   ae6c2d6a9e6ecdd65f6e592541f5c55d
#
_cell.length_a   1.000
_cell.length_b   1.000
_cell.length_c   1.000
_cell.angle_alpha   90.00
_cell.angle_beta   90.00
_cell.angle_gamma   90.00
#
_symmetry.space_group_name_H-M   'P 1'
#
loop_
_entity.id
_entity.type
_entity.pdbx_description
1 polymer ?
#
loop_
_entity_poly.entity_id
_entity_poly.type
_entity_poly.pdbx_seq_one_letter_code
_entity_poly.pdbx_strand_id
1 'polypeptide(L)'
;MSRAAIYGAGSLGTILGAFITKNGGQIDLINHNQAHVKALNENGARVVGTVEFTQKVTAITDSQMSGKYDIIFLMTKQQHNREVVTFLKDYLASDGVIVTLQNGLPEIGIAEIVGEDRVLGCTVAWGATMKGPGVCELTSSPDSLTFGLGAVSDHVSAHLNEVKELLEMMGPVELEHNFIGTRWSKLLINAGFSGMSAVTGSTFGEAASDRNSRKVLQKIIKECIDVCKAANIRIEPIQGKDVVKLLDYSNPLKKAFSFCIIPVAIRKHALLKASMLQDLEHGKKTEVDSINGSVCEFGRRVGVPTPANDKVVEIIHRIEAGDLKPSFDNVRRFQ
;
A
#
# COMPACT_ATOMS: atom_id res chain seq x y z
N MET A 1 5.77 -0.63 28.98
CA MET A 1 5.00 -0.57 27.72
C MET A 1 5.80 0.26 26.75
N SER A 2 5.98 -0.25 25.55
CA SER A 2 6.68 0.45 24.46
C SER A 2 5.91 1.71 24.07
N ARG A 3 6.65 2.77 23.77
CA ARG A 3 6.06 4.01 23.26
C ARG A 3 5.83 3.90 21.77
N ALA A 4 4.58 4.00 21.33
CA ALA A 4 4.17 3.85 19.94
C ALA A 4 3.63 5.15 19.34
N ALA A 5 3.83 5.33 18.03
CA ALA A 5 3.26 6.43 17.26
C ALA A 5 2.77 5.97 15.89
N ILE A 6 1.77 6.67 15.35
CA ILE A 6 1.38 6.62 13.95
C ILE A 6 1.83 7.92 13.30
N TYR A 7 2.84 7.85 12.43
CA TYR A 7 3.29 8.97 11.62
C TYR A 7 2.59 8.97 10.26
N GLY A 8 1.84 10.03 10.00
CA GLY A 8 0.91 10.10 8.89
C GLY A 8 -0.51 9.69 9.29
N ALA A 9 -0.99 10.19 10.45
CA ALA A 9 -2.36 9.97 10.90
C ALA A 9 -3.38 10.71 10.00
N GLY A 10 -3.41 10.31 8.70
CA GLY A 10 -4.44 10.65 7.73
C GLY A 10 -5.69 9.78 7.95
N SER A 11 -6.43 9.43 6.88
CA SER A 11 -7.65 8.63 7.01
C SER A 11 -7.40 7.24 7.63
N LEU A 12 -6.45 6.49 7.08
CA LEU A 12 -6.11 5.15 7.57
C LEU A 12 -5.50 5.21 8.98
N GLY A 13 -4.51 6.09 9.18
CA GLY A 13 -3.81 6.19 10.46
C GLY A 13 -4.70 6.70 11.61
N THR A 14 -5.63 7.61 11.33
CA THR A 14 -6.62 8.07 12.32
C THR A 14 -7.54 6.92 12.74
N ILE A 15 -8.03 6.11 11.80
CA ILE A 15 -8.89 4.97 12.13
C ILE A 15 -8.13 3.92 12.93
N LEU A 16 -6.91 3.55 12.50
CA LEU A 16 -6.07 2.60 13.24
C LEU A 16 -5.82 3.08 14.67
N GLY A 17 -5.40 4.34 14.85
CA GLY A 17 -5.16 4.91 16.16
C GLY A 17 -6.42 4.99 17.04
N ALA A 18 -7.58 5.28 16.46
CA ALA A 18 -8.86 5.25 17.15
C ALA A 18 -9.22 3.86 17.66
N PHE A 19 -9.03 2.80 16.85
CA PHE A 19 -9.26 1.42 17.28
C PHE A 19 -8.28 0.98 18.37
N ILE A 20 -6.98 1.26 18.20
CA ILE A 20 -5.96 0.96 19.22
C ILE A 20 -6.33 1.61 20.55
N THR A 21 -6.62 2.91 20.56
CA THR A 21 -6.95 3.64 21.79
C THR A 21 -8.29 3.18 22.40
N LYS A 22 -9.29 2.88 21.56
CA LYS A 22 -10.59 2.34 22.02
C LYS A 22 -10.43 1.02 22.76
N ASN A 23 -9.47 0.19 22.33
CA ASN A 23 -9.22 -1.12 22.94
C ASN A 23 -8.09 -1.11 23.99
N GLY A 24 -7.77 0.08 24.53
CA GLY A 24 -6.89 0.25 25.69
C GLY A 24 -5.42 0.45 25.38
N GLY A 25 -5.02 0.47 24.09
CA GLY A 25 -3.66 0.78 23.69
C GLY A 25 -3.34 2.27 23.80
N GLN A 26 -2.05 2.58 23.92
CA GLN A 26 -1.55 3.96 23.95
C GLN A 26 -0.73 4.21 22.69
N ILE A 27 -1.09 5.26 21.93
CA ILE A 27 -0.43 5.60 20.68
C ILE A 27 -0.58 7.10 20.38
N ASP A 28 0.52 7.76 19.99
CA ASP A 28 0.50 9.14 19.54
C ASP A 28 0.14 9.21 18.05
N LEU A 29 -0.85 10.01 17.67
CA LEU A 29 -1.22 10.27 16.28
C LEU A 29 -0.48 11.52 15.79
N ILE A 30 0.39 11.36 14.78
CA ILE A 30 1.23 12.45 14.28
C ILE A 30 0.76 12.86 12.89
N ASN A 31 0.44 14.15 12.71
CA ASN A 31 0.03 14.69 11.42
C ASN A 31 0.48 16.15 11.27
N HIS A 32 0.99 16.51 10.08
CA HIS A 32 1.43 17.90 9.79
C HIS A 32 0.26 18.90 9.69
N ASN A 33 -0.98 18.42 9.48
CA ASN A 33 -2.16 19.28 9.36
C ASN A 33 -2.65 19.71 10.75
N GLN A 34 -2.34 20.93 11.15
CA GLN A 34 -2.72 21.49 12.45
C GLN A 34 -4.23 21.48 12.70
N ALA A 35 -5.06 21.73 11.66
CA ALA A 35 -6.52 21.72 11.83
C ALA A 35 -7.02 20.29 12.15
N HIS A 36 -6.41 19.28 11.54
CA HIS A 36 -6.73 17.87 11.82
C HIS A 36 -6.31 17.49 13.26
N VAL A 37 -5.07 17.83 13.64
CA VAL A 37 -4.55 17.57 15.01
C VAL A 37 -5.41 18.25 16.07
N LYS A 38 -5.79 19.53 15.84
CA LYS A 38 -6.67 20.27 16.75
C LYS A 38 -8.03 19.57 16.90
N ALA A 39 -8.66 19.19 15.79
CA ALA A 39 -9.96 18.51 15.82
C ALA A 39 -9.89 17.16 16.53
N LEU A 40 -8.82 16.39 16.35
CA LEU A 40 -8.60 15.13 17.04
C LEU A 40 -8.49 15.29 18.55
N ASN A 41 -7.80 16.32 19.02
CA ASN A 41 -7.64 16.58 20.46
C ASN A 41 -8.91 17.15 21.11
N GLU A 42 -9.64 18.03 20.41
CA GLU A 42 -10.84 18.68 20.96
C GLU A 42 -12.07 17.76 20.90
N ASN A 43 -12.26 17.05 19.79
CA ASN A 43 -13.48 16.29 19.50
C ASN A 43 -13.28 14.78 19.53
N GLY A 44 -12.02 14.30 19.58
CA GLY A 44 -11.67 12.91 19.39
C GLY A 44 -11.64 12.51 17.90
N ALA A 45 -11.17 11.31 17.62
CA ALA A 45 -11.23 10.69 16.30
C ALA A 45 -12.64 10.15 16.06
N ARG A 46 -13.36 10.77 15.13
CA ARG A 46 -14.70 10.32 14.71
C ARG A 46 -14.60 9.38 13.54
N VAL A 47 -14.87 8.11 13.76
CA VAL A 47 -14.97 7.07 12.73
C VAL A 47 -16.42 6.95 12.31
N VAL A 48 -16.68 7.01 11.01
CA VAL A 48 -18.00 6.86 10.38
C VAL A 48 -17.94 5.83 9.25
N GLY A 49 -19.07 5.48 8.66
CA GLY A 49 -19.16 4.54 7.54
C GLY A 49 -19.64 3.16 7.98
N THR A 50 -18.88 2.10 7.73
CA THR A 50 -19.28 0.73 8.08
C THR A 50 -19.33 0.46 9.58
N VAL A 51 -18.63 1.28 10.38
CA VAL A 51 -18.75 1.38 11.84
C VAL A 51 -18.82 2.83 12.25
N GLU A 52 -19.46 3.11 13.39
CA GLU A 52 -19.58 4.48 13.90
C GLU A 52 -19.21 4.55 15.40
N PHE A 53 -18.20 5.37 15.69
CA PHE A 53 -17.83 5.70 17.08
C PHE A 53 -16.94 6.96 17.10
N THR A 54 -16.80 7.55 18.29
CA THR A 54 -15.84 8.62 18.55
C THR A 54 -14.94 8.21 19.70
N GLN A 55 -13.62 8.34 19.53
CA GLN A 55 -12.63 7.97 20.53
C GLN A 55 -11.73 9.17 20.85
N LYS A 56 -11.54 9.46 22.13
CA LYS A 56 -10.49 10.40 22.56
C LYS A 56 -9.12 9.83 22.21
N VAL A 57 -8.28 10.61 21.55
CA VAL A 57 -6.93 10.24 21.13
C VAL A 57 -5.95 11.34 21.50
N THR A 58 -4.67 11.03 21.50
CA THR A 58 -3.58 12.01 21.61
C THR A 58 -3.04 12.29 20.23
N ALA A 59 -3.15 13.52 19.75
CA ALA A 59 -2.64 13.92 18.45
C ALA A 59 -1.65 15.08 18.59
N ILE A 60 -0.54 15.02 17.87
CA ILE A 60 0.51 16.03 17.84
C ILE A 60 0.94 16.33 16.40
N THR A 61 1.55 17.49 16.20
CA THR A 61 2.27 17.78 14.95
C THR A 61 3.68 17.19 15.00
N ASP A 62 4.31 17.03 13.83
CA ASP A 62 5.71 16.64 13.71
C ASP A 62 6.66 17.53 14.54
N SER A 63 6.43 18.85 14.57
CA SER A 63 7.21 19.79 15.38
C SER A 63 7.04 19.62 16.90
N GLN A 64 6.02 18.89 17.36
CA GLN A 64 5.76 18.60 18.77
C GLN A 64 6.30 17.24 19.20
N MET A 65 6.87 16.47 18.30
CA MET A 65 7.50 15.19 18.64
C MET A 65 8.65 15.40 19.62
N SER A 66 8.75 14.53 20.60
CA SER A 66 9.80 14.58 21.64
C SER A 66 10.12 13.19 22.16
N GLY A 67 11.36 13.01 22.64
CA GLY A 67 11.81 11.71 23.16
C GLY A 67 11.97 10.68 22.05
N LYS A 68 11.96 9.39 22.43
CA LYS A 68 12.13 8.26 21.52
C LYS A 68 10.88 7.40 21.49
N TYR A 69 10.62 6.78 20.34
CA TYR A 69 9.55 5.80 20.11
C TYR A 69 10.17 4.44 19.86
N ASP A 70 9.59 3.42 20.44
CA ASP A 70 9.97 2.01 20.21
C ASP A 70 9.30 1.48 18.93
N ILE A 71 8.10 1.97 18.62
CA ILE A 71 7.33 1.56 17.44
C ILE A 71 6.79 2.80 16.73
N ILE A 72 7.12 2.96 15.45
CA ILE A 72 6.54 4.01 14.59
C ILE A 72 5.83 3.36 13.41
N PHE A 73 4.51 3.44 13.37
CA PHE A 73 3.72 3.08 12.19
C PHE A 73 3.81 4.18 11.15
N LEU A 74 4.42 3.90 10.00
CA LEU A 74 4.58 4.85 8.90
C LEU A 74 3.41 4.68 7.91
N MET A 75 2.57 5.72 7.82
CA MET A 75 1.33 5.72 7.04
C MET A 75 1.18 6.94 6.12
N THR A 76 2.27 7.67 5.86
CA THR A 76 2.31 8.72 4.84
C THR A 76 2.34 8.13 3.44
N LYS A 77 2.06 8.94 2.41
CA LYS A 77 2.38 8.54 1.02
C LYS A 77 3.91 8.47 0.84
N GLN A 78 4.40 7.57 -0.01
CA GLN A 78 5.84 7.30 -0.15
C GLN A 78 6.67 8.41 -0.80
N GLN A 79 6.04 9.38 -1.45
CA GLN A 79 6.70 10.43 -2.25
C GLN A 79 7.87 11.15 -1.53
N HIS A 80 7.82 11.20 -0.19
CA HIS A 80 8.84 11.84 0.64
C HIS A 80 9.46 10.87 1.67
N ASN A 81 9.42 9.57 1.42
CA ASN A 81 9.87 8.57 2.39
C ASN A 81 11.31 8.81 2.86
N ARG A 82 12.24 9.15 1.95
CA ARG A 82 13.64 9.37 2.35
C ARG A 82 13.78 10.48 3.38
N GLU A 83 13.10 11.61 3.16
CA GLU A 83 13.10 12.76 4.07
C GLU A 83 12.41 12.43 5.39
N VAL A 84 11.22 11.82 5.30
CA VAL A 84 10.42 11.43 6.47
C VAL A 84 11.16 10.40 7.33
N VAL A 85 11.70 9.35 6.74
CA VAL A 85 12.40 8.30 7.50
C VAL A 85 13.72 8.81 8.09
N THR A 86 14.43 9.70 7.38
CA THR A 86 15.62 10.37 7.92
C THR A 86 15.26 11.20 9.15
N PHE A 87 14.16 11.96 9.11
CA PHE A 87 13.64 12.70 10.25
C PHE A 87 13.21 11.75 11.39
N LEU A 88 12.47 10.70 11.09
CA LEU A 88 11.98 9.75 12.11
C LEU A 88 13.11 8.99 12.80
N LYS A 89 14.24 8.77 12.14
CA LYS A 89 15.42 8.14 12.73
C LYS A 89 15.89 8.83 14.01
N ASP A 90 15.74 10.16 14.08
CA ASP A 90 16.10 10.94 15.26
C ASP A 90 15.11 10.74 16.44
N TYR A 91 13.92 10.20 16.18
CA TYR A 91 12.91 9.90 17.19
C TYR A 91 12.76 8.39 17.45
N LEU A 92 13.47 7.55 16.74
CA LEU A 92 13.43 6.10 16.91
C LEU A 92 14.38 5.67 18.05
N ALA A 93 13.92 4.80 18.95
CA ALA A 93 14.75 4.22 20.00
C ALA A 93 15.90 3.37 19.37
N SER A 94 16.91 3.02 20.14
CA SER A 94 18.08 2.30 19.64
C SER A 94 17.73 0.96 19.00
N ASP A 95 16.76 0.26 19.56
CA ASP A 95 16.18 -1.02 19.10
C ASP A 95 14.79 -0.87 18.48
N GLY A 96 14.28 0.38 18.42
CA GLY A 96 12.94 0.69 17.91
C GLY A 96 12.78 0.37 16.41
N VAL A 97 11.54 0.14 15.99
CA VAL A 97 11.18 -0.29 14.63
C VAL A 97 10.26 0.69 13.92
N ILE A 98 10.43 0.80 12.61
CA ILE A 98 9.45 1.41 11.71
C ILE A 98 8.60 0.30 11.09
N VAL A 99 7.28 0.40 11.27
CA VAL A 99 6.29 -0.49 10.68
C VAL A 99 5.63 0.23 9.52
N THR A 100 5.91 -0.15 8.28
CA THR A 100 5.30 0.52 7.14
C THR A 100 4.01 -0.16 6.69
N LEU A 101 2.91 0.63 6.63
CA LEU A 101 1.62 0.19 6.07
C LEU A 101 1.38 0.75 4.66
N GLN A 102 2.39 1.37 4.09
CA GLN A 102 2.33 1.98 2.76
C GLN A 102 2.18 0.91 1.66
N ASN A 103 1.66 1.30 0.49
CA ASN A 103 1.61 0.42 -0.68
C ASN A 103 2.99 0.34 -1.38
N GLY A 104 3.15 -0.53 -2.37
CA GLY A 104 4.41 -0.67 -3.11
C GLY A 104 5.46 -1.49 -2.34
N LEU A 105 6.72 -1.07 -2.41
CA LEU A 105 7.88 -1.72 -1.78
C LEU A 105 8.68 -0.72 -0.92
N PRO A 106 8.06 -0.07 0.08
CA PRO A 106 8.70 0.97 0.87
C PRO A 106 9.83 0.43 1.78
N GLU A 107 9.75 -0.83 2.16
CA GLU A 107 10.60 -1.46 3.17
C GLU A 107 12.09 -1.31 2.85
N ILE A 108 12.44 -1.47 1.56
CA ILE A 108 13.85 -1.45 1.12
C ILE A 108 14.45 -0.07 1.32
N GLY A 109 13.77 0.98 0.86
CA GLY A 109 14.25 2.35 1.04
C GLY A 109 14.27 2.80 2.51
N ILE A 110 13.38 2.25 3.34
CA ILE A 110 13.38 2.49 4.79
C ILE A 110 14.59 1.78 5.42
N ALA A 111 14.84 0.51 5.05
CA ALA A 111 15.94 -0.29 5.55
C ALA A 111 17.32 0.33 5.23
N GLU A 112 17.50 0.95 4.07
CA GLU A 112 18.72 1.69 3.72
C GLU A 112 19.05 2.83 4.72
N ILE A 113 18.04 3.36 5.43
CA ILE A 113 18.21 4.50 6.36
C ILE A 113 18.35 4.03 7.81
N VAL A 114 17.50 3.08 8.24
CA VAL A 114 17.44 2.67 9.65
C VAL A 114 18.03 1.30 9.93
N GLY A 115 18.34 0.50 8.90
CA GLY A 115 18.79 -0.89 8.99
C GLY A 115 17.64 -1.89 8.82
N GLU A 116 17.93 -3.05 8.22
CA GLU A 116 16.90 -4.06 7.87
C GLU A 116 16.20 -4.63 9.11
N ASP A 117 16.94 -4.86 10.19
CA ASP A 117 16.41 -5.41 11.45
C ASP A 117 15.43 -4.47 12.17
N ARG A 118 15.36 -3.23 11.72
CA ARG A 118 14.51 -2.19 12.29
C ARG A 118 13.31 -1.84 11.41
N VAL A 119 12.99 -2.69 10.42
CA VAL A 119 11.87 -2.49 9.50
C VAL A 119 10.94 -3.69 9.56
N LEU A 120 9.68 -3.43 9.88
CA LEU A 120 8.59 -4.37 9.71
C LEU A 120 7.67 -3.85 8.60
N GLY A 121 7.22 -4.75 7.77
CA GLY A 121 6.23 -4.45 6.77
C GLY A 121 4.83 -4.92 7.22
N CYS A 122 3.82 -4.16 6.86
CA CYS A 122 2.43 -4.53 7.13
C CYS A 122 1.57 -4.27 5.90
N THR A 123 0.96 -5.33 5.38
CA THR A 123 -0.06 -5.20 4.33
C THR A 123 -1.43 -5.00 4.96
N VAL A 124 -2.24 -4.11 4.37
CA VAL A 124 -3.63 -3.86 4.80
C VAL A 124 -4.58 -4.18 3.67
N ALA A 125 -5.76 -4.74 4.02
CA ALA A 125 -6.80 -5.12 3.07
C ALA A 125 -8.06 -4.22 3.16
N TRP A 126 -8.00 -3.13 3.89
CA TRP A 126 -9.11 -2.22 4.13
C TRP A 126 -8.79 -0.79 3.67
N GLY A 127 -9.84 0.00 3.50
CA GLY A 127 -9.75 1.37 3.00
C GLY A 127 -10.47 2.37 3.90
N ALA A 128 -10.03 3.64 3.81
CA ALA A 128 -10.62 4.75 4.54
C ALA A 128 -10.54 6.05 3.72
N THR A 129 -11.47 6.96 3.98
CA THR A 129 -11.53 8.27 3.34
C THR A 129 -11.64 9.36 4.40
N MET A 130 -10.88 10.45 4.21
CA MET A 130 -10.99 11.65 5.04
C MET A 130 -12.26 12.42 4.66
N LYS A 131 -13.16 12.65 5.62
CA LYS A 131 -14.39 13.44 5.43
C LYS A 131 -14.23 14.88 5.91
N GLY A 132 -13.25 15.13 6.75
CA GLY A 132 -12.95 16.44 7.32
C GLY A 132 -11.98 16.31 8.49
N PRO A 133 -11.53 17.44 9.07
CA PRO A 133 -10.67 17.39 10.24
C PRO A 133 -11.27 16.56 11.39
N GLY A 134 -10.54 15.55 11.86
CA GLY A 134 -10.97 14.65 12.92
C GLY A 134 -12.02 13.59 12.51
N VAL A 135 -12.52 13.59 11.26
CA VAL A 135 -13.58 12.69 10.81
C VAL A 135 -13.09 11.82 9.64
N CYS A 136 -13.08 10.50 9.84
CA CYS A 136 -12.63 9.52 8.84
C CYS A 136 -13.70 8.45 8.63
N GLU A 137 -13.97 8.14 7.37
CA GLU A 137 -14.90 7.08 6.96
C GLU A 137 -14.16 5.79 6.74
N LEU A 138 -14.54 4.73 7.47
CA LEU A 138 -14.15 3.36 7.16
C LEU A 138 -15.03 2.84 6.03
N THR A 139 -14.42 2.61 4.86
CA THR A 139 -15.16 2.21 3.64
C THR A 139 -15.27 0.70 3.47
N SER A 140 -14.44 -0.06 4.18
CA SER A 140 -14.42 -1.52 4.13
C SER A 140 -15.30 -2.15 5.21
N SER A 141 -15.83 -3.36 4.92
CA SER A 141 -16.57 -4.15 5.90
C SER A 141 -15.68 -4.48 7.12
N PRO A 142 -16.23 -4.52 8.36
CA PRO A 142 -15.51 -4.94 9.55
C PRO A 142 -14.80 -6.30 9.40
N ASP A 143 -15.39 -7.25 8.68
CA ASP A 143 -14.81 -8.58 8.44
C ASP A 143 -13.56 -8.56 7.54
N SER A 144 -13.28 -7.43 6.89
CA SER A 144 -12.11 -7.26 6.02
C SER A 144 -10.95 -6.51 6.67
N LEU A 145 -11.07 -6.15 7.96
CA LEU A 145 -10.03 -5.42 8.70
C LEU A 145 -8.88 -6.37 9.10
N THR A 146 -8.11 -6.81 8.12
CA THR A 146 -7.03 -7.77 8.29
C THR A 146 -5.67 -7.14 7.97
N PHE A 147 -4.63 -7.68 8.60
CA PHE A 147 -3.25 -7.26 8.46
C PHE A 147 -2.35 -8.46 8.16
N GLY A 148 -1.41 -8.30 7.22
CA GLY A 148 -0.30 -9.23 7.03
C GLY A 148 0.97 -8.56 7.53
N LEU A 149 1.55 -9.05 8.63
CA LEU A 149 2.73 -8.46 9.29
C LEU A 149 3.94 -9.36 9.11
N GLY A 150 5.10 -8.81 8.75
CA GLY A 150 6.32 -9.59 8.67
C GLY A 150 7.59 -8.75 8.69
N ALA A 151 8.70 -9.41 8.95
CA ALA A 151 10.03 -8.82 8.90
C ALA A 151 10.57 -8.81 7.45
N VAL A 152 11.45 -7.87 7.16
CA VAL A 152 12.13 -7.75 5.86
C VAL A 152 13.36 -8.63 5.83
N SER A 153 14.03 -8.80 6.98
CA SER A 153 15.19 -9.66 7.16
C SER A 153 14.80 -10.98 7.84
N ASP A 154 15.71 -11.96 7.81
CA ASP A 154 15.56 -13.21 8.56
C ASP A 154 15.64 -13.00 10.08
N HIS A 155 16.07 -11.82 10.51
CA HIS A 155 16.12 -11.45 11.92
C HIS A 155 14.76 -10.94 12.38
N VAL A 156 14.13 -11.66 13.31
CA VAL A 156 12.84 -11.27 13.87
C VAL A 156 13.05 -10.17 14.90
N SER A 157 12.49 -9.00 14.63
CA SER A 157 12.54 -7.88 15.58
C SER A 157 11.93 -8.24 16.93
N ALA A 158 12.56 -7.77 18.03
CA ALA A 158 12.02 -7.93 19.37
C ALA A 158 10.60 -7.33 19.53
N HIS A 159 10.27 -6.31 18.72
CA HIS A 159 8.96 -5.62 18.75
C HIS A 159 7.87 -6.28 17.89
N LEU A 160 8.15 -7.37 17.15
CA LEU A 160 7.16 -8.00 16.25
C LEU A 160 5.86 -8.37 16.98
N ASN A 161 5.97 -8.96 18.17
CA ASN A 161 4.79 -9.38 18.95
C ASN A 161 4.01 -8.17 19.48
N GLU A 162 4.69 -7.12 19.95
CA GLU A 162 4.04 -5.89 20.41
C GLU A 162 3.31 -5.16 19.26
N VAL A 163 3.92 -5.12 18.07
CA VAL A 163 3.29 -4.58 16.87
C VAL A 163 2.05 -5.39 16.50
N LYS A 164 2.15 -6.73 16.56
CA LYS A 164 1.01 -7.63 16.34
C LYS A 164 -0.13 -7.33 17.31
N GLU A 165 0.15 -7.25 18.61
CA GLU A 165 -0.85 -6.95 19.64
C GLU A 165 -1.55 -5.60 19.40
N LEU A 166 -0.79 -4.56 19.02
CA LEU A 166 -1.37 -3.26 18.68
C LEU A 166 -2.30 -3.32 17.47
N LEU A 167 -1.92 -4.05 16.42
CA LEU A 167 -2.74 -4.21 15.22
C LEU A 167 -3.98 -5.08 15.49
N GLU A 168 -3.87 -6.11 16.33
CA GLU A 168 -4.98 -6.98 16.74
C GLU A 168 -6.08 -6.23 17.52
N MET A 169 -5.78 -5.07 18.07
CA MET A 169 -6.80 -4.16 18.64
C MET A 169 -7.78 -3.63 17.58
N MET A 170 -7.46 -3.74 16.29
CA MET A 170 -8.37 -3.37 15.19
C MET A 170 -8.89 -4.58 14.43
N GLY A 171 -8.08 -5.61 14.22
CA GLY A 171 -8.48 -6.79 13.46
C GLY A 171 -7.40 -7.87 13.39
N PRO A 172 -7.71 -9.04 12.84
CA PRO A 172 -6.80 -10.18 12.78
C PRO A 172 -5.47 -9.85 12.09
N VAL A 173 -4.37 -10.35 12.65
CA VAL A 173 -3.02 -10.22 12.11
C VAL A 173 -2.46 -11.58 11.72
N GLU A 174 -2.11 -11.74 10.46
CA GLU A 174 -1.38 -12.90 9.96
C GLU A 174 0.13 -12.59 9.96
N LEU A 175 0.93 -13.47 10.58
CA LEU A 175 2.40 -13.35 10.53
C LEU A 175 2.92 -13.99 9.24
N GLU A 176 3.54 -13.18 8.42
CA GLU A 176 4.04 -13.55 7.11
C GLU A 176 5.51 -14.00 7.19
N HIS A 177 5.78 -15.28 7.01
CA HIS A 177 7.15 -15.82 7.01
C HIS A 177 7.96 -15.37 5.78
N ASN A 178 7.31 -15.14 4.65
CA ASN A 178 7.91 -14.59 3.44
C ASN A 178 7.24 -13.26 3.09
N PHE A 179 7.45 -12.27 3.95
CA PHE A 179 6.79 -10.97 3.82
C PHE A 179 7.05 -10.30 2.46
N ILE A 180 8.28 -10.35 1.96
CA ILE A 180 8.60 -9.77 0.65
C ILE A 180 7.82 -10.46 -0.47
N GLY A 181 7.65 -11.77 -0.41
CA GLY A 181 6.79 -12.51 -1.35
C GLY A 181 5.33 -12.10 -1.28
N THR A 182 4.78 -11.92 -0.08
CA THR A 182 3.42 -11.39 0.14
C THR A 182 3.30 -9.95 -0.39
N ARG A 183 4.29 -9.11 -0.16
CA ARG A 183 4.33 -7.74 -0.66
C ARG A 183 4.32 -7.71 -2.20
N TRP A 184 5.10 -8.55 -2.85
CA TRP A 184 5.12 -8.68 -4.30
C TRP A 184 3.81 -9.23 -4.86
N SER A 185 3.13 -10.13 -4.16
CA SER A 185 1.78 -10.60 -4.53
C SER A 185 0.80 -9.43 -4.62
N LYS A 186 0.79 -8.56 -3.62
CA LYS A 186 -0.05 -7.35 -3.61
C LYS A 186 0.38 -6.36 -4.68
N LEU A 187 1.69 -6.16 -4.85
CA LEU A 187 2.24 -5.25 -5.86
C LEU A 187 1.86 -5.67 -7.27
N LEU A 188 1.93 -6.96 -7.61
CA LEU A 188 1.53 -7.50 -8.91
C LEU A 188 0.07 -7.14 -9.26
N ILE A 189 -0.84 -7.30 -8.29
CA ILE A 189 -2.25 -6.93 -8.48
C ILE A 189 -2.39 -5.40 -8.65
N ASN A 190 -1.71 -4.63 -7.83
CA ASN A 190 -1.77 -3.18 -7.90
C ASN A 190 -1.15 -2.64 -9.20
N ALA A 191 0.03 -3.11 -9.60
CA ALA A 191 0.69 -2.68 -10.84
C ALA A 191 -0.21 -2.96 -12.06
N GLY A 192 -0.80 -4.17 -12.11
CA GLY A 192 -1.70 -4.54 -13.19
C GLY A 192 -3.01 -3.76 -13.15
N PHE A 193 -3.82 -4.04 -12.14
CA PHE A 193 -5.20 -3.55 -12.11
C PHE A 193 -5.32 -2.09 -11.71
N SER A 194 -4.56 -1.62 -10.70
CA SER A 194 -4.62 -0.21 -10.31
C SER A 194 -3.96 0.69 -11.35
N GLY A 195 -2.86 0.26 -11.95
CA GLY A 195 -2.23 0.95 -13.07
C GLY A 195 -3.17 1.11 -14.26
N MET A 196 -3.80 0.01 -14.70
CA MET A 196 -4.73 0.06 -15.84
C MET A 196 -6.03 0.80 -15.52
N SER A 197 -6.55 0.72 -14.30
CA SER A 197 -7.70 1.52 -13.86
C SER A 197 -7.40 3.02 -13.97
N ALA A 198 -6.23 3.46 -13.51
CA ALA A 198 -5.80 4.86 -13.62
C ALA A 198 -5.58 5.30 -15.08
N VAL A 199 -4.97 4.45 -15.92
CA VAL A 199 -4.74 4.73 -17.35
C VAL A 199 -6.04 4.87 -18.12
N THR A 200 -7.02 3.98 -17.85
CA THR A 200 -8.26 3.88 -18.63
C THR A 200 -9.44 4.66 -18.06
N GLY A 201 -9.37 5.09 -16.80
CA GLY A 201 -10.50 5.73 -16.09
C GLY A 201 -11.62 4.74 -15.75
N SER A 202 -11.31 3.45 -15.62
CA SER A 202 -12.29 2.38 -15.49
C SER A 202 -12.15 1.59 -14.18
N THR A 203 -13.16 0.78 -13.87
CA THR A 203 -13.08 -0.22 -12.81
C THR A 203 -12.15 -1.37 -13.19
N PHE A 204 -11.76 -2.20 -12.22
CA PHE A 204 -10.92 -3.39 -12.48
C PHE A 204 -11.59 -4.36 -13.45
N GLY A 205 -12.90 -4.55 -13.35
CA GLY A 205 -13.66 -5.43 -14.23
C GLY A 205 -13.74 -4.92 -15.65
N GLU A 206 -13.96 -3.62 -15.86
CA GLU A 206 -13.98 -2.99 -17.18
C GLU A 206 -12.60 -3.09 -17.84
N ALA A 207 -11.51 -2.76 -17.11
CA ALA A 207 -10.14 -2.91 -17.60
C ALA A 207 -9.81 -4.35 -18.00
N ALA A 208 -10.28 -5.34 -17.22
CA ALA A 208 -10.09 -6.77 -17.52
C ALA A 208 -10.98 -7.27 -18.65
N SER A 209 -12.14 -6.66 -18.88
CA SER A 209 -13.10 -7.07 -19.92
C SER A 209 -12.73 -6.57 -21.30
N ASP A 210 -12.17 -5.35 -21.40
CA ASP A 210 -11.67 -4.85 -22.69
C ASP A 210 -10.49 -5.68 -23.18
N ARG A 211 -10.58 -6.15 -24.44
CA ARG A 211 -9.59 -7.07 -25.00
C ARG A 211 -8.17 -6.46 -25.10
N ASN A 212 -8.08 -5.18 -25.42
CA ASN A 212 -6.78 -4.53 -25.61
C ASN A 212 -6.16 -4.15 -24.27
N SER A 213 -6.95 -3.63 -23.35
CA SER A 213 -6.55 -3.39 -21.96
C SER A 213 -6.07 -4.67 -21.28
N ARG A 214 -6.80 -5.79 -21.44
CA ARG A 214 -6.41 -7.11 -20.91
C ARG A 214 -5.07 -7.61 -21.44
N LYS A 215 -4.74 -7.34 -22.73
CA LYS A 215 -3.41 -7.67 -23.29
C LYS A 215 -2.30 -6.89 -22.58
N VAL A 216 -2.55 -5.62 -22.25
CA VAL A 216 -1.59 -4.80 -21.51
C VAL A 216 -1.49 -5.27 -20.08
N LEU A 217 -2.62 -5.51 -19.38
CA LEU A 217 -2.69 -6.12 -18.05
C LEU A 217 -1.83 -7.40 -17.98
N GLN A 218 -2.00 -8.30 -18.94
CA GLN A 218 -1.24 -9.55 -19.02
C GLN A 218 0.28 -9.29 -19.14
N LYS A 219 0.70 -8.28 -19.92
CA LYS A 219 2.12 -7.90 -20.04
C LYS A 219 2.66 -7.34 -18.72
N ILE A 220 1.94 -6.41 -18.08
CA ILE A 220 2.33 -5.81 -16.81
C ILE A 220 2.54 -6.89 -15.74
N ILE A 221 1.58 -7.80 -15.59
CA ILE A 221 1.66 -8.91 -14.63
C ILE A 221 2.84 -9.83 -14.94
N LYS A 222 3.07 -10.13 -16.23
CA LYS A 222 4.20 -10.97 -16.65
C LYS A 222 5.54 -10.32 -16.31
N GLU A 223 5.70 -9.03 -16.54
CA GLU A 223 6.91 -8.30 -16.18
C GLU A 223 7.17 -8.34 -14.65
N CYS A 224 6.13 -8.15 -13.83
CA CYS A 224 6.25 -8.32 -12.37
C CYS A 224 6.75 -9.71 -11.98
N ILE A 225 6.19 -10.78 -12.60
CA ILE A 225 6.59 -12.17 -12.33
C ILE A 225 8.04 -12.40 -12.79
N ASP A 226 8.44 -11.87 -13.93
CA ASP A 226 9.79 -12.06 -14.47
C ASP A 226 10.86 -11.34 -13.61
N VAL A 227 10.54 -10.14 -13.12
CA VAL A 227 11.38 -9.41 -12.16
C VAL A 227 11.55 -10.23 -10.88
N CYS A 228 10.46 -10.75 -10.30
CA CYS A 228 10.54 -11.58 -9.11
C CYS A 228 11.39 -12.84 -9.30
N LYS A 229 11.24 -13.52 -10.45
CA LYS A 229 12.05 -14.69 -10.78
C LYS A 229 13.54 -14.36 -10.89
N ALA A 230 13.87 -13.26 -11.57
CA ALA A 230 15.26 -12.83 -11.71
C ALA A 230 15.87 -12.37 -10.37
N ALA A 231 15.05 -11.83 -9.46
CA ALA A 231 15.44 -11.44 -8.12
C ALA A 231 15.44 -12.59 -7.10
N ASN A 232 15.10 -13.83 -7.50
CA ASN A 232 14.88 -14.98 -6.62
C ASN A 232 13.83 -14.73 -5.52
N ILE A 233 12.84 -13.89 -5.80
CA ILE A 233 11.72 -13.62 -4.90
C ILE A 233 10.59 -14.61 -5.19
N ARG A 234 10.22 -15.39 -4.19
CA ARG A 234 9.07 -16.29 -4.25
C ARG A 234 7.80 -15.50 -3.95
N ILE A 235 6.97 -15.30 -4.96
CA ILE A 235 5.64 -14.67 -4.80
C ILE A 235 4.72 -15.61 -4.03
N GLU A 236 4.09 -15.12 -2.96
CA GLU A 236 3.15 -15.90 -2.16
C GLU A 236 1.76 -15.99 -2.79
N PRO A 237 1.01 -17.07 -2.53
CA PRO A 237 -0.37 -17.21 -3.00
C PRO A 237 -1.27 -16.09 -2.46
N ILE A 238 -2.22 -15.63 -3.26
CA ILE A 238 -3.25 -14.66 -2.85
C ILE A 238 -4.52 -15.43 -2.51
N GLN A 239 -4.96 -15.34 -1.27
CA GLN A 239 -6.16 -16.08 -0.79
C GLN A 239 -6.11 -17.58 -1.17
N GLY A 240 -4.96 -18.21 -0.98
CA GLY A 240 -4.73 -19.62 -1.28
C GLY A 240 -4.57 -19.95 -2.78
N LYS A 241 -4.58 -18.96 -3.68
CA LYS A 241 -4.40 -19.16 -5.13
C LYS A 241 -3.00 -18.77 -5.55
N ASP A 242 -2.30 -19.71 -6.17
CA ASP A 242 -1.00 -19.48 -6.78
C ASP A 242 -1.18 -18.63 -8.05
N VAL A 243 -0.99 -17.32 -7.91
CA VAL A 243 -1.15 -16.34 -8.99
C VAL A 243 -0.08 -16.49 -10.06
N VAL A 244 1.12 -16.94 -9.69
CA VAL A 244 2.20 -17.21 -10.65
C VAL A 244 1.82 -18.35 -11.56
N LYS A 245 1.35 -19.47 -10.99
CA LYS A 245 0.91 -20.63 -11.76
C LYS A 245 -0.24 -20.31 -12.72
N LEU A 246 -1.12 -19.37 -12.34
CA LEU A 246 -2.28 -18.98 -13.17
C LEU A 246 -1.94 -17.96 -14.24
N LEU A 247 -1.03 -17.01 -13.95
CA LEU A 247 -0.82 -15.82 -14.78
C LEU A 247 0.51 -15.82 -15.53
N ASP A 248 1.50 -16.62 -15.10
CA ASP A 248 2.76 -16.76 -15.82
C ASP A 248 2.61 -17.57 -17.10
N TYR A 249 3.34 -17.18 -18.12
CA TYR A 249 3.35 -17.89 -19.40
C TYR A 249 4.72 -17.92 -20.05
N SER A 250 5.09 -19.09 -20.57
CA SER A 250 6.32 -19.35 -21.31
C SER A 250 6.07 -19.83 -22.73
N ASN A 251 4.80 -20.09 -23.09
CA ASN A 251 4.40 -20.59 -24.41
C ASN A 251 3.01 -20.04 -24.80
N PRO A 252 2.60 -20.14 -26.08
CA PRO A 252 1.32 -19.60 -26.57
C PRO A 252 0.07 -20.16 -25.86
N LEU A 253 0.07 -21.43 -25.47
CA LEU A 253 -1.07 -22.05 -24.79
C LEU A 253 -1.25 -21.49 -23.39
N LYS A 254 -0.19 -21.38 -22.61
CA LYS A 254 -0.20 -20.73 -21.29
C LYS A 254 -0.56 -19.26 -21.40
N LYS A 255 -0.10 -18.56 -22.43
CA LYS A 255 -0.45 -17.17 -22.71
C LYS A 255 -1.95 -17.01 -22.95
N ALA A 256 -2.54 -17.88 -23.78
CA ALA A 256 -3.99 -17.88 -24.02
C ALA A 256 -4.77 -18.18 -22.75
N PHE A 257 -4.33 -19.16 -21.94
CA PHE A 257 -4.94 -19.50 -20.65
C PHE A 257 -4.89 -18.30 -19.69
N SER A 258 -3.71 -17.71 -19.47
CA SER A 258 -3.57 -16.56 -18.55
C SER A 258 -4.41 -15.37 -19.02
N PHE A 259 -4.54 -15.15 -20.32
CA PHE A 259 -5.41 -14.12 -20.88
C PHE A 259 -6.90 -14.37 -20.53
N CYS A 260 -7.37 -15.62 -20.61
CA CYS A 260 -8.75 -15.97 -20.32
C CYS A 260 -9.07 -15.94 -18.82
N ILE A 261 -8.10 -16.24 -17.95
CA ILE A 261 -8.33 -16.31 -16.50
C ILE A 261 -8.37 -14.93 -15.83
N ILE A 262 -7.75 -13.89 -16.39
CA ILE A 262 -7.68 -12.54 -15.80
C ILE A 262 -9.06 -12.00 -15.39
N PRO A 263 -10.11 -11.99 -16.25
CA PRO A 263 -11.43 -11.49 -15.85
C PRO A 263 -12.09 -12.33 -14.76
N VAL A 264 -11.81 -13.64 -14.75
CA VAL A 264 -12.34 -14.55 -13.73
C VAL A 264 -11.66 -14.31 -12.38
N ALA A 265 -10.35 -14.09 -12.39
CA ALA A 265 -9.57 -13.84 -11.18
C ALA A 265 -10.02 -12.58 -10.44
N ILE A 266 -10.36 -11.51 -11.19
CA ILE A 266 -10.75 -10.22 -10.60
C ILE A 266 -12.26 -10.08 -10.31
N ARG A 267 -13.07 -11.08 -10.64
CA ARG A 267 -14.54 -11.00 -10.61
C ARG A 267 -15.11 -10.48 -9.28
N LYS A 268 -14.54 -10.90 -8.15
CA LYS A 268 -14.96 -10.44 -6.81
C LYS A 268 -14.69 -8.95 -6.58
N HIS A 269 -13.73 -8.38 -7.30
CA HIS A 269 -13.28 -7.00 -7.18
C HIS A 269 -13.59 -6.17 -8.44
N ALA A 270 -14.46 -6.67 -9.31
CA ALA A 270 -14.72 -6.09 -10.63
C ALA A 270 -15.21 -4.62 -10.56
N LEU A 271 -15.98 -4.26 -9.52
CA LEU A 271 -16.53 -2.93 -9.34
C LEU A 271 -15.56 -1.94 -8.67
N LEU A 272 -14.39 -2.40 -8.23
CA LEU A 272 -13.43 -1.52 -7.56
C LEU A 272 -12.80 -0.56 -8.56
N LYS A 273 -12.69 0.70 -8.14
CA LYS A 273 -11.83 1.73 -8.72
C LYS A 273 -10.54 1.81 -7.93
N ALA A 274 -9.41 1.91 -8.62
CA ALA A 274 -8.12 2.08 -7.97
C ALA A 274 -8.04 3.37 -7.14
N SER A 275 -7.27 3.34 -6.04
CA SER A 275 -6.92 4.56 -5.30
C SER A 275 -6.21 5.59 -6.19
N MET A 276 -5.33 5.13 -7.09
CA MET A 276 -4.68 6.01 -8.07
C MET A 276 -5.69 6.72 -9.00
N LEU A 277 -6.75 6.03 -9.45
CA LEU A 277 -7.80 6.68 -10.24
C LEU A 277 -8.56 7.70 -9.40
N GLN A 278 -8.89 7.38 -8.15
CA GLN A 278 -9.54 8.32 -7.24
C GLN A 278 -8.66 9.55 -6.97
N ASP A 279 -7.33 9.37 -6.80
CA ASP A 279 -6.40 10.49 -6.68
C ASP A 279 -6.44 11.41 -7.92
N LEU A 280 -6.42 10.82 -9.14
CA LEU A 280 -6.52 11.58 -10.40
C LEU A 280 -7.86 12.32 -10.52
N GLU A 281 -8.98 11.69 -10.17
CA GLU A 281 -10.31 12.29 -10.16
C GLU A 281 -10.38 13.52 -9.21
N HIS A 282 -9.55 13.55 -8.16
CA HIS A 282 -9.46 14.66 -7.21
C HIS A 282 -8.28 15.61 -7.49
N GLY A 283 -7.59 15.47 -8.63
CA GLY A 283 -6.45 16.31 -8.99
C GLY A 283 -5.22 16.13 -8.09
N LYS A 284 -5.09 14.98 -7.45
CA LYS A 284 -3.97 14.62 -6.57
C LYS A 284 -2.94 13.79 -7.32
N LYS A 285 -1.66 13.93 -6.92
CA LYS A 285 -0.60 13.02 -7.37
C LYS A 285 -0.86 11.60 -6.88
N THR A 286 -0.64 10.64 -7.77
CA THR A 286 -0.80 9.22 -7.50
C THR A 286 0.42 8.60 -6.83
N GLU A 287 0.35 7.31 -6.53
CA GLU A 287 1.48 6.50 -6.06
C GLU A 287 2.09 5.64 -7.20
N VAL A 288 1.97 6.07 -8.47
CA VAL A 288 2.43 5.28 -9.62
C VAL A 288 3.91 4.94 -9.54
N ASP A 289 4.74 5.88 -9.09
CA ASP A 289 6.19 5.67 -8.92
C ASP A 289 6.49 4.59 -7.88
N SER A 290 5.70 4.54 -6.80
CA SER A 290 5.85 3.55 -5.74
C SER A 290 5.21 2.19 -6.09
N ILE A 291 4.40 2.11 -7.13
CA ILE A 291 3.73 0.89 -7.59
C ILE A 291 4.40 0.38 -8.86
N ASN A 292 4.02 0.88 -10.04
CA ASN A 292 4.64 0.46 -11.31
C ASN A 292 6.11 0.87 -11.40
N GLY A 293 6.45 2.06 -10.89
CA GLY A 293 7.83 2.55 -10.83
C GLY A 293 8.76 1.65 -10.01
N SER A 294 8.28 1.07 -8.91
CA SER A 294 9.05 0.08 -8.15
C SER A 294 9.35 -1.19 -8.96
N VAL A 295 8.38 -1.67 -9.76
CA VAL A 295 8.60 -2.80 -10.67
C VAL A 295 9.70 -2.46 -11.69
N CYS A 296 9.64 -1.24 -12.26
CA CYS A 296 10.63 -0.76 -13.22
C CYS A 296 12.04 -0.64 -12.60
N GLU A 297 12.12 -0.13 -11.39
CA GLU A 297 13.39 0.01 -10.66
C GLU A 297 14.02 -1.36 -10.37
N PHE A 298 13.22 -2.30 -9.84
CA PHE A 298 13.68 -3.67 -9.62
C PHE A 298 14.08 -4.36 -10.93
N GLY A 299 13.29 -4.18 -12.00
CA GLY A 299 13.62 -4.69 -13.33
C GLY A 299 15.02 -4.23 -13.77
N ARG A 300 15.33 -2.95 -13.62
CA ARG A 300 16.67 -2.40 -13.93
C ARG A 300 17.77 -3.03 -13.07
N ARG A 301 17.53 -3.22 -11.76
CA ARG A 301 18.51 -3.83 -10.83
C ARG A 301 18.84 -5.28 -11.21
N VAL A 302 17.87 -6.05 -11.71
CA VAL A 302 18.04 -7.47 -12.05
C VAL A 302 18.17 -7.73 -13.56
N GLY A 303 18.23 -6.69 -14.39
CA GLY A 303 18.41 -6.79 -15.83
C GLY A 303 17.17 -7.29 -16.60
N VAL A 304 15.97 -7.14 -16.06
CA VAL A 304 14.70 -7.51 -16.71
C VAL A 304 14.00 -6.26 -17.23
N PRO A 305 13.73 -6.15 -18.54
CA PRO A 305 13.00 -5.01 -19.08
C PRO A 305 11.52 -5.03 -18.68
N THR A 306 10.97 -3.84 -18.39
CA THR A 306 9.59 -3.66 -17.91
C THR A 306 8.82 -2.62 -18.74
N PRO A 307 8.80 -2.72 -20.09
CA PRO A 307 8.27 -1.68 -20.96
C PRO A 307 6.77 -1.38 -20.76
N ALA A 308 5.97 -2.35 -20.33
CA ALA A 308 4.55 -2.10 -20.05
C ALA A 308 4.36 -1.33 -18.73
N ASN A 309 5.12 -1.64 -17.67
CA ASN A 309 5.12 -0.87 -16.43
C ASN A 309 5.68 0.54 -16.64
N ASP A 310 6.80 0.69 -17.36
CA ASP A 310 7.36 2.01 -17.71
C ASP A 310 6.33 2.89 -18.46
N LYS A 311 5.57 2.28 -19.38
CA LYS A 311 4.53 2.99 -20.12
C LYS A 311 3.34 3.40 -19.23
N VAL A 312 2.97 2.60 -18.23
CA VAL A 312 1.95 3.00 -17.25
C VAL A 312 2.43 4.24 -16.49
N VAL A 313 3.68 4.25 -16.02
CA VAL A 313 4.26 5.41 -15.30
C VAL A 313 4.22 6.65 -16.20
N GLU A 314 4.71 6.55 -17.44
CA GLU A 314 4.70 7.65 -18.40
C GLU A 314 3.29 8.23 -18.62
N ILE A 315 2.30 7.36 -18.87
CA ILE A 315 0.92 7.80 -19.15
C ILE A 315 0.31 8.48 -17.93
N ILE A 316 0.50 7.92 -16.74
CA ILE A 316 -0.08 8.49 -15.52
C ILE A 316 0.56 9.83 -15.19
N HIS A 317 1.88 10.00 -15.32
CA HIS A 317 2.54 11.29 -15.17
C HIS A 317 1.99 12.34 -16.17
N ARG A 318 1.70 11.96 -17.40
CA ARG A 318 1.07 12.86 -18.39
C ARG A 318 -0.38 13.21 -18.03
N ILE A 319 -1.09 12.28 -17.38
CA ILE A 319 -2.44 12.58 -16.85
C ILE A 319 -2.34 13.55 -15.66
N GLU A 320 -1.39 13.36 -14.77
CA GLU A 320 -1.11 14.26 -13.64
C GLU A 320 -0.70 15.68 -14.10
N ALA A 321 0.02 15.76 -15.20
CA ALA A 321 0.40 17.03 -15.83
C ALA A 321 -0.75 17.72 -16.60
N GLY A 322 -1.87 17.01 -16.81
CA GLY A 322 -3.02 17.51 -17.58
C GLY A 322 -2.90 17.33 -19.11
N ASP A 323 -1.83 16.69 -19.61
CA ASP A 323 -1.61 16.42 -21.05
C ASP A 323 -2.54 15.33 -21.58
N LEU A 324 -2.99 14.44 -20.70
CA LEU A 324 -3.89 13.33 -21.02
C LEU A 324 -5.04 13.28 -20.01
N LYS A 325 -6.09 12.55 -20.37
CA LYS A 325 -7.16 12.18 -19.44
C LYS A 325 -7.23 10.65 -19.33
N PRO A 326 -7.65 10.10 -18.18
CA PRO A 326 -7.94 8.68 -18.07
C PRO A 326 -8.94 8.25 -19.15
N SER A 327 -8.54 7.30 -20.02
CA SER A 327 -9.40 6.85 -21.14
C SER A 327 -8.86 5.54 -21.73
N PHE A 328 -9.74 4.69 -22.25
CA PHE A 328 -9.35 3.50 -23.03
C PHE A 328 -8.53 3.82 -24.28
N ASP A 329 -8.59 5.06 -24.82
CA ASP A 329 -7.73 5.48 -25.93
C ASP A 329 -6.25 5.43 -25.59
N ASN A 330 -5.89 5.59 -24.29
CA ASN A 330 -4.51 5.48 -23.83
C ASN A 330 -3.92 4.07 -24.02
N VAL A 331 -4.76 3.04 -24.15
CA VAL A 331 -4.32 1.65 -24.36
C VAL A 331 -3.57 1.50 -25.69
N ARG A 332 -3.87 2.32 -26.71
CA ARG A 332 -3.17 2.34 -28.00
C ARG A 332 -1.70 2.74 -27.89
N ARG A 333 -1.31 3.43 -26.80
CA ARG A 333 0.07 3.90 -26.57
C ARG A 333 1.02 2.78 -26.09
N PHE A 334 0.51 1.58 -25.83
CA PHE A 334 1.27 0.38 -25.48
C PHE A 334 1.64 -0.49 -26.71
N GLN A 335 1.29 -0.03 -27.91
CA GLN A 335 1.59 -0.72 -29.18
C GLN A 335 2.97 -0.36 -29.67
#